data_7c19b443d786e8fff9f6dddcd3d9d63f
#
_entry.id   7c19b443d786e8fff9f6dddcd3d9d63f
#
_cell.length_a   1.000
_cell.length_b   1.000
_cell.length_c   1.000
_cell.angle_alpha   90.00
_cell.angle_beta   90.00
_cell.angle_gamma   90.00
#
_symmetry.space_group_name_H-M   'P 1'
#
loop_
_entity.id
_entity.type
_entity.pdbx_description
1 polymer ?
#
loop_
_entity_poly.entity_id
_entity_poly.type
_entity_poly.pdbx_seq_one_letter_code
_entity_poly.pdbx_strand_id
1 'polypeptide(L)'
;MKFIRKTYWYATAYLQKHGLVILGAVAIGIVMFTLVFRVFSAISPVKPTRYIGRTGFITLATLPLDIQQKISDGLTSVDQTGSPVPALADRWVIEDDGKTYRFVLGENTLWQDGKRLQPQDVQYNFSDAQVLTTQNEVIFKLKQSFSPFPVVVSQPLFRSEKKRSWFVFSKTVSF
;
A
#
# COMPACT_ATOMS: atom_id res chain seq x y z
N MET A 1 47.32 -37.49 11.15
CA MET A 1 47.95 -36.46 10.27
C MET A 1 48.32 -36.95 8.86
N LYS A 2 48.48 -38.25 8.56
CA LYS A 2 48.84 -38.76 7.22
C LYS A 2 47.71 -38.65 6.17
N PHE A 3 46.45 -38.63 6.58
CA PHE A 3 45.27 -38.58 5.66
C PHE A 3 45.13 -37.20 5.00
N ILE A 4 45.28 -36.11 5.74
CA ILE A 4 45.13 -34.72 5.27
C ILE A 4 46.19 -34.39 4.21
N ARG A 5 47.41 -34.95 4.36
CA ARG A 5 48.55 -34.69 3.47
C ARG A 5 48.36 -35.37 2.11
N LYS A 6 47.73 -36.57 2.05
CA LYS A 6 47.41 -37.25 0.80
C LYS A 6 46.31 -36.51 0.01
N THR A 7 45.24 -36.03 0.69
CA THR A 7 44.13 -35.29 0.04
C THR A 7 44.64 -33.98 -0.56
N TYR A 8 45.52 -33.28 0.10
CA TYR A 8 46.13 -32.06 -0.41
C TYR A 8 46.91 -32.26 -1.70
N TRP A 9 47.71 -33.35 -1.81
CA TRP A 9 48.48 -33.68 -3.02
C TRP A 9 47.59 -34.05 -4.21
N TYR A 10 46.52 -34.78 -3.97
CA TYR A 10 45.55 -35.10 -5.03
C TYR A 10 44.79 -33.87 -5.50
N ALA A 11 44.41 -33.00 -4.59
CA ALA A 11 43.70 -31.75 -4.92
C ALA A 11 44.60 -30.81 -5.74
N THR A 12 45.86 -30.64 -5.37
CA THR A 12 46.79 -29.79 -6.13
C THR A 12 47.12 -30.35 -7.52
N ALA A 13 47.31 -31.64 -7.67
CA ALA A 13 47.50 -32.30 -8.97
C ALA A 13 46.27 -32.18 -9.88
N TYR A 14 45.06 -32.29 -9.32
CA TYR A 14 43.83 -32.13 -10.05
C TYR A 14 43.60 -30.68 -10.48
N LEU A 15 43.90 -29.71 -9.60
CA LEU A 15 43.81 -28.28 -9.93
C LEU A 15 44.80 -27.91 -11.06
N GLN A 16 46.03 -28.45 -11.04
CA GLN A 16 46.99 -28.17 -12.10
C GLN A 16 46.58 -28.73 -13.45
N LYS A 17 45.91 -29.90 -13.48
CA LYS A 17 45.47 -30.54 -14.72
C LYS A 17 44.20 -29.93 -15.30
N HIS A 18 43.28 -29.45 -14.46
CA HIS A 18 41.98 -28.97 -14.87
C HIS A 18 41.67 -27.52 -14.42
N GLY A 19 42.68 -26.75 -14.04
CA GLY A 19 42.54 -25.40 -13.48
C GLY A 19 41.72 -24.45 -14.33
N LEU A 20 41.88 -24.51 -15.65
CA LEU A 20 41.13 -23.66 -16.59
C LEU A 20 39.66 -24.00 -16.63
N VAL A 21 39.32 -25.29 -16.54
CA VAL A 21 37.91 -25.74 -16.51
C VAL A 21 37.25 -25.38 -15.18
N ILE A 22 37.95 -25.53 -14.09
CA ILE A 22 37.46 -25.15 -12.75
C ILE A 22 37.23 -23.64 -12.65
N LEU A 23 38.20 -22.86 -13.18
CA LEU A 23 38.07 -21.40 -13.20
C LEU A 23 36.91 -20.93 -14.06
N GLY A 24 36.69 -21.58 -15.21
CA GLY A 24 35.51 -21.35 -16.05
C GLY A 24 34.18 -21.70 -15.36
N ALA A 25 34.14 -22.84 -14.67
CA ALA A 25 32.95 -23.25 -13.92
C ALA A 25 32.60 -22.30 -12.78
N VAL A 26 33.62 -21.82 -12.04
CA VAL A 26 33.44 -20.83 -10.96
C VAL A 26 32.95 -19.49 -11.53
N ALA A 27 33.54 -19.03 -12.65
CA ALA A 27 33.11 -17.80 -13.30
C ALA A 27 31.62 -17.87 -13.76
N ILE A 28 31.23 -18.98 -14.39
CA ILE A 28 29.83 -19.22 -14.81
C ILE A 28 28.92 -19.26 -13.57
N GLY A 29 29.34 -19.92 -12.50
CA GLY A 29 28.60 -19.99 -11.24
C GLY A 29 28.35 -18.59 -10.61
N ILE A 30 29.36 -17.74 -10.62
CA ILE A 30 29.23 -16.35 -10.12
C ILE A 30 28.26 -15.55 -11.00
N VAL A 31 28.37 -15.66 -12.33
CA VAL A 31 27.45 -14.97 -13.25
C VAL A 31 26.02 -15.45 -13.06
N MET A 32 25.80 -16.74 -12.98
CA MET A 32 24.47 -17.32 -12.74
C MET A 32 23.91 -16.87 -11.38
N PHE A 33 24.74 -16.89 -10.33
CA PHE A 33 24.33 -16.44 -9.00
C PHE A 33 23.93 -14.96 -8.98
N THR A 34 24.70 -14.09 -9.63
CA THR A 34 24.37 -12.66 -9.71
C THR A 34 23.10 -12.40 -10.50
N LEU A 35 22.86 -13.13 -11.60
CA LEU A 35 21.63 -13.03 -12.38
C LEU A 35 20.40 -13.50 -11.57
N VAL A 36 20.50 -14.67 -10.94
CA VAL A 36 19.42 -15.20 -10.10
C VAL A 36 19.11 -14.27 -8.93
N PHE A 37 20.14 -13.73 -8.27
CA PHE A 37 19.97 -12.78 -7.16
C PHE A 37 19.28 -11.48 -7.62
N ARG A 38 19.63 -10.96 -8.79
CA ARG A 38 18.96 -9.79 -9.38
C ARG A 38 17.48 -10.05 -9.68
N VAL A 39 17.18 -11.20 -10.27
CA VAL A 39 15.79 -11.58 -10.57
C VAL A 39 15.01 -11.77 -9.26
N PHE A 40 15.59 -12.44 -8.27
CA PHE A 40 14.94 -12.69 -6.98
C PHE A 40 14.66 -11.39 -6.21
N SER A 41 15.60 -10.44 -6.21
CA SER A 41 15.41 -9.15 -5.53
C SER A 41 14.39 -8.25 -6.23
N ALA A 42 14.17 -8.44 -7.54
CA ALA A 42 13.16 -7.70 -8.28
C ALA A 42 11.73 -8.25 -8.07
N ILE A 43 11.59 -9.55 -7.76
CA ILE A 43 10.29 -10.22 -7.63
C ILE A 43 9.72 -10.11 -6.20
N SER A 44 10.53 -9.86 -5.20
CA SER A 44 10.10 -9.83 -3.80
C SER A 44 10.38 -8.49 -3.12
N PRO A 45 9.56 -7.46 -3.33
CA PRO A 45 9.52 -6.35 -2.40
C PRO A 45 8.85 -6.84 -1.12
N VAL A 46 9.64 -7.41 -0.20
CA VAL A 46 9.17 -7.70 1.16
C VAL A 46 8.86 -6.36 1.82
N LYS A 47 7.60 -5.96 1.79
CA LYS A 47 7.14 -4.80 2.57
C LYS A 47 7.28 -5.17 4.05
N PRO A 48 8.04 -4.42 4.84
CA PRO A 48 8.19 -4.69 6.26
C PRO A 48 6.82 -4.54 6.93
N THR A 49 6.26 -5.65 7.40
CA THR A 49 5.02 -5.64 8.17
C THR A 49 5.35 -5.17 9.59
N ARG A 50 4.83 -4.02 9.98
CA ARG A 50 4.92 -3.52 11.35
C ARG A 50 3.73 -4.02 12.14
N TYR A 51 3.99 -4.79 13.19
CA TYR A 51 2.97 -5.18 14.17
C TYR A 51 2.91 -4.13 15.28
N ILE A 52 1.76 -3.47 15.44
CA ILE A 52 1.52 -2.52 16.53
C ILE A 52 0.50 -3.16 17.45
N GLY A 53 0.93 -3.56 18.66
CA GLY A 53 0.05 -4.06 19.71
C GLY A 53 -0.54 -2.89 20.49
N ARG A 54 -1.86 -2.86 20.67
CA ARG A 54 -2.57 -1.92 21.53
C ARG A 54 -3.65 -2.66 22.31
N THR A 55 -3.74 -2.39 23.61
CA THR A 55 -4.77 -2.99 24.48
C THR A 55 -6.03 -2.12 24.46
N GLY A 56 -7.21 -2.76 24.44
CA GLY A 56 -8.51 -2.10 24.48
C GLY A 56 -9.43 -2.46 23.31
N PHE A 57 -10.70 -2.04 23.40
CA PHE A 57 -11.64 -2.14 22.28
C PHE A 57 -11.36 -1.03 21.28
N ILE A 58 -10.82 -1.39 20.13
CA ILE A 58 -10.46 -0.44 19.07
C ILE A 58 -11.51 -0.55 17.98
N THR A 59 -12.19 0.55 17.75
CA THR A 59 -13.05 0.75 16.57
C THR A 59 -12.38 1.73 15.62
N LEU A 60 -12.84 1.78 14.38
CA LEU A 60 -12.30 2.72 13.39
C LEU A 60 -12.39 4.18 13.89
N ALA A 61 -13.48 4.52 14.60
CA ALA A 61 -13.71 5.85 15.15
C ALA A 61 -12.78 6.21 16.34
N THR A 62 -12.28 5.19 17.08
CA THR A 62 -11.39 5.39 18.24
C THR A 62 -9.92 5.18 17.90
N LEU A 63 -9.61 4.79 16.67
CA LEU A 63 -8.25 4.60 16.22
C LEU A 63 -7.57 5.96 16.04
N PRO A 64 -6.37 6.20 16.60
CA PRO A 64 -5.62 7.42 16.36
C PRO A 64 -5.36 7.68 14.88
N LEU A 65 -5.40 8.94 14.48
CA LEU A 65 -5.27 9.34 13.08
C LEU A 65 -3.94 8.90 12.46
N ASP A 66 -2.85 8.95 13.22
CA ASP A 66 -1.52 8.50 12.79
C ASP A 66 -1.48 6.99 12.42
N ILE A 67 -2.32 6.18 13.05
CA ILE A 67 -2.47 4.76 12.72
C ILE A 67 -3.42 4.59 11.54
N GLN A 68 -4.50 5.37 11.49
CA GLN A 68 -5.43 5.34 10.36
C GLN A 68 -4.71 5.67 9.04
N GLN A 69 -3.85 6.71 9.04
CA GLN A 69 -3.05 7.12 7.87
C GLN A 69 -1.98 6.10 7.44
N LYS A 70 -1.62 5.15 8.32
CA LYS A 70 -0.74 4.02 7.94
C LYS A 70 -1.48 2.87 7.30
N ILE A 71 -2.78 2.83 7.45
CA ILE A 71 -3.65 1.76 6.94
C ILE A 71 -4.32 2.17 5.64
N SER A 72 -4.73 3.44 5.54
CA SER A 72 -5.45 3.96 4.39
C SER A 72 -5.11 5.43 4.15
N ASP A 73 -5.23 5.86 2.91
CA ASP A 73 -5.05 7.23 2.49
C ASP A 73 -6.39 7.95 2.32
N GLY A 74 -6.34 9.29 2.35
CA GLY A 74 -7.43 10.15 1.89
C GLY A 74 -7.36 10.43 0.39
N LEU A 75 -8.23 11.28 -0.15
CA LEU A 75 -8.09 11.77 -1.53
C LEU A 75 -6.77 12.51 -1.73
N THR A 76 -6.34 13.23 -0.70
CA THR A 76 -5.02 13.87 -0.59
C THR A 76 -4.29 13.31 0.62
N SER A 77 -3.03 13.63 0.76
CA SER A 77 -2.26 13.49 1.99
C SER A 77 -1.63 14.83 2.34
N VAL A 78 -1.05 14.94 3.54
CA VAL A 78 -0.39 16.16 4.00
C VAL A 78 1.08 15.87 4.14
N ASP A 79 1.91 16.70 3.52
CA ASP A 79 3.36 16.58 3.61
C ASP A 79 3.90 17.14 4.96
N GLN A 80 5.23 17.10 5.12
CA GLN A 80 5.90 17.58 6.34
C GLN A 80 5.75 19.10 6.54
N THR A 81 5.40 19.85 5.50
CA THR A 81 5.18 21.30 5.54
C THR A 81 3.74 21.68 5.86
N GLY A 82 2.83 20.69 5.95
CA GLY A 82 1.40 20.90 6.13
C GLY A 82 0.65 21.16 4.83
N SER A 83 1.32 20.99 3.68
CA SER A 83 0.73 21.23 2.38
C SER A 83 0.03 19.97 1.84
N PRO A 84 -1.15 20.10 1.18
CA PRO A 84 -1.82 18.97 0.60
C PRO A 84 -1.08 18.49 -0.66
N VAL A 85 -0.88 17.17 -0.75
CA VAL A 85 -0.28 16.49 -1.90
C VAL A 85 -1.21 15.38 -2.41
N PRO A 86 -1.12 14.98 -3.67
CA PRO A 86 -1.89 13.88 -4.22
C PRO A 86 -1.72 12.57 -3.43
N ALA A 87 -2.82 11.79 -3.28
CA ALA A 87 -2.80 10.45 -2.66
C ALA A 87 -3.71 9.49 -3.44
N LEU A 88 -4.98 9.27 -3.04
CA LEU A 88 -5.93 8.49 -3.85
C LEU A 88 -6.41 9.25 -5.09
N ALA A 89 -6.42 10.58 -5.04
CA ALA A 89 -6.60 11.42 -6.21
C ALA A 89 -5.23 11.79 -6.81
N ASP A 90 -5.11 11.69 -8.13
CA ASP A 90 -3.90 12.09 -8.85
C ASP A 90 -3.74 13.61 -8.90
N ARG A 91 -4.86 14.33 -8.96
CA ARG A 91 -4.90 15.80 -9.00
C ARG A 91 -6.28 16.30 -8.58
N TRP A 92 -6.34 17.57 -8.26
CA TRP A 92 -7.61 18.27 -8.05
C TRP A 92 -7.61 19.64 -8.74
N VAL A 93 -8.81 20.13 -9.03
CA VAL A 93 -9.05 21.44 -9.61
C VAL A 93 -9.99 22.21 -8.69
N ILE A 94 -9.73 23.48 -8.50
CA ILE A 94 -10.54 24.39 -7.70
C ILE A 94 -11.29 25.29 -8.64
N GLU A 95 -12.61 25.33 -8.51
CA GLU A 95 -13.52 26.12 -9.33
C GLU A 95 -14.40 27.00 -8.42
N ASP A 96 -15.12 27.94 -9.00
CA ASP A 96 -16.11 28.81 -8.33
C ASP A 96 -15.52 29.52 -7.08
N ASP A 97 -14.34 30.12 -7.21
CA ASP A 97 -13.65 30.84 -6.13
C ASP A 97 -13.47 30.01 -4.84
N GLY A 98 -13.17 28.72 -4.98
CA GLY A 98 -12.94 27.82 -3.85
C GLY A 98 -14.21 27.25 -3.22
N LYS A 99 -15.32 27.23 -3.95
CA LYS A 99 -16.54 26.55 -3.55
C LYS A 99 -16.69 25.16 -4.19
N THR A 100 -16.06 24.93 -5.34
CA THR A 100 -16.14 23.64 -6.02
C THR A 100 -14.74 23.02 -6.12
N TYR A 101 -14.61 21.79 -5.64
CA TYR A 101 -13.40 21.01 -5.69
C TYR A 101 -13.63 19.72 -6.46
N ARG A 102 -12.91 19.51 -7.52
CA ARG A 102 -12.97 18.33 -8.37
C ARG A 102 -11.72 17.49 -8.20
N PHE A 103 -11.84 16.31 -7.65
CA PHE A 103 -10.74 15.36 -7.45
C PHE A 103 -10.81 14.28 -8.53
N VAL A 104 -9.75 14.12 -9.30
CA VAL A 104 -9.61 13.07 -10.32
C VAL A 104 -8.92 11.88 -9.68
N LEU A 105 -9.58 10.73 -9.62
CA LEU A 105 -9.02 9.51 -9.05
C LEU A 105 -8.00 8.89 -10.02
N GLY A 106 -6.97 8.28 -9.45
CA GLY A 106 -5.98 7.53 -10.22
C GLY A 106 -6.61 6.30 -10.89
N GLU A 107 -6.24 6.06 -12.15
CA GLU A 107 -6.82 4.94 -12.94
C GLU A 107 -6.56 3.58 -12.31
N ASN A 108 -5.43 3.41 -11.63
CA ASN A 108 -5.00 2.16 -11.02
C ASN A 108 -5.03 2.18 -9.48
N THR A 109 -5.79 3.12 -8.90
CA THR A 109 -5.91 3.21 -7.45
C THR A 109 -6.72 2.04 -6.91
N LEU A 110 -6.11 1.30 -5.97
CA LEU A 110 -6.68 0.09 -5.37
C LEU A 110 -6.92 0.31 -3.88
N TRP A 111 -7.99 -0.29 -3.37
CA TRP A 111 -8.19 -0.50 -1.96
C TRP A 111 -7.17 -1.49 -1.39
N GLN A 112 -7.05 -1.58 -0.05
CA GLN A 112 -6.17 -2.54 0.63
C GLN A 112 -6.51 -4.01 0.31
N ASP A 113 -7.76 -4.29 -0.09
CA ASP A 113 -8.24 -5.61 -0.51
C ASP A 113 -7.94 -5.93 -2.00
N GLY A 114 -7.23 -5.05 -2.69
CA GLY A 114 -6.85 -5.18 -4.11
C GLY A 114 -7.98 -4.85 -5.09
N LYS A 115 -9.14 -4.39 -4.62
CA LYS A 115 -10.23 -3.95 -5.49
C LYS A 115 -10.00 -2.52 -5.96
N ARG A 116 -10.42 -2.21 -7.18
CA ARG A 116 -10.32 -0.87 -7.73
C ARG A 116 -11.17 0.11 -6.93
N LEU A 117 -10.61 1.26 -6.58
CA LEU A 117 -11.33 2.38 -6.00
C LEU A 117 -12.27 2.98 -7.05
N GLN A 118 -13.55 3.13 -6.69
CA GLN A 118 -14.53 3.80 -7.53
C GLN A 118 -14.96 5.12 -6.87
N PRO A 119 -15.32 6.15 -7.65
CA PRO A 119 -15.76 7.44 -7.10
C PRO A 119 -16.92 7.33 -6.10
N GLN A 120 -17.84 6.40 -6.31
CA GLN A 120 -18.96 6.13 -5.42
C GLN A 120 -18.57 5.45 -4.09
N ASP A 121 -17.36 4.89 -4.00
CA ASP A 121 -16.84 4.33 -2.76
C ASP A 121 -16.32 5.44 -1.81
N VAL A 122 -16.07 6.64 -2.35
CA VAL A 122 -15.61 7.79 -1.59
C VAL A 122 -16.75 8.39 -0.79
N GLN A 123 -16.77 8.09 0.50
CA GLN A 123 -17.81 8.57 1.41
C GLN A 123 -17.21 9.43 2.51
N TYR A 124 -17.31 10.74 2.33
CA TYR A 124 -17.09 11.72 3.39
C TYR A 124 -18.43 12.25 3.87
N ASN A 125 -18.62 12.32 5.18
CA ASN A 125 -19.85 12.84 5.77
C ASN A 125 -19.67 14.32 6.15
N PHE A 126 -19.76 15.20 5.17
CA PHE A 126 -19.71 16.65 5.38
C PHE A 126 -21.13 17.23 5.37
N SER A 127 -21.48 17.96 6.42
CA SER A 127 -22.79 18.64 6.54
C SER A 127 -22.93 19.81 5.57
N ASP A 128 -21.82 20.42 5.18
CA ASP A 128 -21.77 21.66 4.40
C ASP A 128 -21.23 21.49 2.98
N ALA A 129 -21.11 20.24 2.51
CA ALA A 129 -20.68 19.92 1.16
C ALA A 129 -21.64 18.93 0.50
N GLN A 130 -21.99 19.22 -0.74
CA GLN A 130 -22.67 18.28 -1.62
C GLN A 130 -21.62 17.49 -2.40
N VAL A 131 -21.71 16.17 -2.34
CA VAL A 131 -20.80 15.27 -3.05
C VAL A 131 -21.46 14.75 -4.31
N LEU A 132 -20.83 14.93 -5.45
CA LEU A 132 -21.23 14.41 -6.75
C LEU A 132 -20.13 13.51 -7.27
N THR A 133 -20.48 12.40 -7.88
CA THR A 133 -19.54 11.44 -8.46
C THR A 133 -19.76 11.27 -9.94
N THR A 134 -18.69 11.23 -10.71
CA THR A 134 -18.69 10.94 -12.15
C THR A 134 -17.87 9.66 -12.37
N GLN A 135 -17.62 9.25 -13.60
CA GLN A 135 -16.92 7.99 -13.90
C GLN A 135 -15.54 7.88 -13.25
N ASN A 136 -14.80 8.98 -13.11
CA ASN A 136 -13.45 8.99 -12.55
C ASN A 136 -13.17 10.17 -11.61
N GLU A 137 -14.22 10.92 -11.23
CA GLU A 137 -14.05 12.13 -10.44
C GLU A 137 -15.02 12.16 -9.26
N VAL A 138 -14.56 12.77 -8.17
CA VAL A 138 -15.39 13.15 -7.02
C VAL A 138 -15.41 14.66 -6.92
N ILE A 139 -16.60 15.24 -6.95
CA ILE A 139 -16.80 16.69 -6.95
C ILE A 139 -17.49 17.09 -5.65
N PHE A 140 -16.86 17.99 -4.92
CA PHE A 140 -17.43 18.58 -3.71
C PHE A 140 -17.88 20.01 -4.01
N LYS A 141 -19.15 20.30 -3.77
CA LYS A 141 -19.70 21.66 -3.81
C LYS A 141 -19.97 22.14 -2.40
N LEU A 142 -19.20 23.15 -1.98
CA LEU A 142 -19.29 23.75 -0.66
C LEU A 142 -20.29 24.90 -0.65
N LYS A 143 -20.98 25.10 0.46
CA LYS A 143 -21.86 26.26 0.66
C LYS A 143 -21.09 27.58 0.66
N GLN A 144 -19.86 27.55 1.19
CA GLN A 144 -18.96 28.71 1.29
C GLN A 144 -17.57 28.33 0.81
N SER A 145 -16.82 29.31 0.32
CA SER A 145 -15.42 29.11 -0.06
C SER A 145 -14.60 28.66 1.16
N PHE A 146 -13.79 27.61 0.97
CA PHE A 146 -12.95 27.04 2.02
C PHE A 146 -11.63 26.53 1.45
N SER A 147 -10.62 27.37 1.35
CA SER A 147 -9.31 27.05 0.76
C SER A 147 -8.59 25.84 1.41
N PRO A 148 -8.70 25.55 2.72
CA PRO A 148 -8.08 24.37 3.33
C PRO A 148 -8.78 23.04 2.98
N PHE A 149 -9.81 23.03 2.17
CA PHE A 149 -10.58 21.82 1.85
C PHE A 149 -9.73 20.63 1.38
N PRO A 150 -8.67 20.81 0.55
CA PRO A 150 -7.78 19.70 0.20
C PRO A 150 -7.10 19.04 1.40
N VAL A 151 -6.84 19.78 2.48
CA VAL A 151 -6.30 19.21 3.73
C VAL A 151 -7.38 18.42 4.48
N VAL A 152 -8.64 18.83 4.40
CA VAL A 152 -9.74 18.11 5.09
C VAL A 152 -9.97 16.74 4.47
N VAL A 153 -9.87 16.61 3.16
CA VAL A 153 -10.04 15.33 2.46
C VAL A 153 -8.79 14.44 2.51
N SER A 154 -7.78 14.81 3.30
CA SER A 154 -6.67 13.93 3.66
C SER A 154 -7.04 12.92 4.76
N GLN A 155 -8.23 13.01 5.32
CA GLN A 155 -8.75 12.00 6.23
C GLN A 155 -8.82 10.65 5.52
N PRO A 156 -8.26 9.58 6.14
CA PRO A 156 -8.24 8.25 5.55
C PRO A 156 -9.63 7.73 5.21
N LEU A 157 -9.78 7.18 4.04
CA LEU A 157 -10.99 6.53 3.57
C LEU A 157 -10.95 5.04 3.89
N PHE A 158 -12.04 4.55 4.46
CA PHE A 158 -12.20 3.13 4.74
C PHE A 158 -13.41 2.61 3.99
N ARG A 159 -13.22 1.48 3.33
CA ARG A 159 -14.31 0.82 2.64
C ARG A 159 -15.29 0.24 3.65
N SER A 160 -16.53 0.70 3.60
CA SER A 160 -17.62 0.09 4.37
C SER A 160 -18.01 -1.23 3.71
N GLU A 161 -17.58 -2.36 4.26
CA GLU A 161 -18.18 -3.63 3.90
C GLU A 161 -19.60 -3.66 4.47
N LYS A 162 -20.62 -3.59 3.59
CA LYS A 162 -21.95 -4.05 3.94
C LYS A 162 -21.82 -5.51 4.34
N LYS A 163 -21.72 -5.81 5.65
CA LYS A 163 -21.93 -7.17 6.15
C LYS A 163 -23.26 -7.61 5.57
N ARG A 164 -23.26 -8.50 4.58
CA ARG A 164 -24.43 -9.30 4.28
C ARG A 164 -24.74 -10.04 5.58
N SER A 165 -25.73 -9.53 6.29
CA SER A 165 -26.33 -10.19 7.43
C SER A 165 -26.99 -11.46 6.90
N TRP A 166 -26.20 -12.52 6.82
CA TRP A 166 -26.72 -13.84 6.58
C TRP A 166 -27.18 -14.37 7.92
N PHE A 167 -28.51 -14.33 8.11
CA PHE A 167 -29.27 -15.03 9.14
C PHE A 167 -28.80 -14.93 10.61
N VAL A 168 -29.36 -13.97 11.31
CA VAL A 168 -29.65 -14.13 12.72
C VAL A 168 -30.97 -14.94 12.82
N PHE A 169 -30.87 -16.24 13.02
CA PHE A 169 -31.98 -17.01 13.58
C PHE A 169 -32.13 -16.58 15.04
N SER A 170 -33.03 -15.65 15.31
CA SER A 170 -33.50 -15.44 16.67
C SER A 170 -34.40 -16.63 17.03
N LYS A 171 -33.83 -17.61 17.71
CA LYS A 171 -34.59 -18.65 18.37
C LYS A 171 -35.26 -18.02 19.59
N THR A 172 -36.50 -17.57 19.41
CA THR A 172 -37.37 -17.18 20.53
C THR A 172 -37.66 -18.43 21.29
N VAL A 173 -37.08 -18.56 22.49
CA VAL A 173 -37.50 -19.54 23.48
C VAL A 173 -38.60 -18.89 24.30
N SER A 174 -39.84 -19.27 24.07
CA SER A 174 -40.98 -18.97 24.97
C SER A 174 -40.98 -19.98 26.11
N PHE A 175 -40.98 -19.46 27.33
CA PHE A 175 -41.34 -20.17 28.53
C PHE A 175 -42.82 -19.96 28.81
#